data_cc5fe198ca76432eb80762f60362258c
#
_entry.id   cc5fe198ca76432eb80762f60362258c
#
_cell.length_a   1.000
_cell.length_b   1.000
_cell.length_c   1.000
_cell.angle_alpha   90.00
_cell.angle_beta   90.00
_cell.angle_gamma   90.00
#
_symmetry.space_group_name_H-M   'P 1'
#
loop_
_entity.id
_entity.type
_entity.pdbx_description
1 polymer ?
#
loop_
_entity_poly.entity_id
_entity_poly.type
_entity_poly.pdbx_seq_one_letter_code
_entity_poly.pdbx_strand_id
1 'polypeptide(L)'
;MRRLLAPLTLLFAVFALAACGSDDDAGNPESNLTLEEATAPLEGASPQLAAVREDANQVLDEGVEGYEERIAELKGTPVVVNKWASWCVPCRREFPWLQNEAIEHERDVAFLAVGGNDSEDALETFLEELPLPYPTYYDPDLEIAEGFGGPRQAFPATAFYDSSGELVYTHFGVYEDEEALAADIERYAR
;
A
#
# COMPACT_ATOMS: atom_id res chain seq x y z
N MET A 1 -75.41 37.99 22.83
CA MET A 1 -74.80 37.20 21.72
C MET A 1 -73.30 37.47 21.67
N ARG A 2 -72.51 36.60 22.35
CA ARG A 2 -71.03 36.72 22.38
C ARG A 2 -70.45 35.63 21.50
N ARG A 3 -69.84 36.04 20.37
CA ARG A 3 -69.13 35.12 19.48
C ARG A 3 -67.71 34.94 19.98
N LEU A 4 -67.41 33.71 20.42
CA LEU A 4 -66.06 33.26 20.79
C LEU A 4 -65.30 32.96 19.51
N LEU A 5 -64.19 33.67 19.26
CA LEU A 5 -63.22 33.39 18.23
C LEU A 5 -62.11 32.49 18.87
N ALA A 6 -61.99 31.28 18.40
CA ALA A 6 -60.90 30.38 18.76
C ALA A 6 -59.65 30.69 17.89
N PRO A 7 -58.44 30.74 18.44
CA PRO A 7 -57.23 30.87 17.66
C PRO A 7 -56.82 29.54 17.04
N LEU A 8 -56.64 29.55 15.75
CA LEU A 8 -56.08 28.48 14.92
C LEU A 8 -54.53 28.44 15.10
N THR A 9 -54.06 27.52 15.90
CA THR A 9 -52.63 27.27 16.10
C THR A 9 -52.07 26.51 14.90
N LEU A 10 -51.27 27.20 14.10
CA LEU A 10 -50.58 26.63 12.96
C LEU A 10 -49.35 25.86 13.47
N LEU A 11 -49.41 24.54 13.43
CA LEU A 11 -48.31 23.64 13.79
C LEU A 11 -47.34 23.56 12.59
N PHE A 12 -46.20 24.23 12.68
CA PHE A 12 -45.10 24.11 11.69
C PHE A 12 -44.38 22.81 11.98
N ALA A 13 -44.63 21.79 11.16
CA ALA A 13 -43.84 20.56 11.16
C ALA A 13 -42.51 20.85 10.47
N VAL A 14 -41.42 20.95 11.26
CA VAL A 14 -40.03 20.99 10.72
C VAL A 14 -39.70 19.57 10.28
N PHE A 15 -39.73 19.38 8.95
CA PHE A 15 -39.20 18.16 8.32
C PHE A 15 -37.68 18.30 8.33
N ALA A 16 -37.00 17.63 9.27
CA ALA A 16 -35.58 17.43 9.23
C ALA A 16 -35.28 16.44 8.07
N LEU A 17 -34.82 16.95 6.94
CA LEU A 17 -34.17 16.11 5.93
C LEU A 17 -32.87 15.60 6.57
N ALA A 18 -32.88 14.33 7.00
CA ALA A 18 -31.68 13.57 7.19
C ALA A 18 -31.07 13.36 5.78
N ALA A 19 -30.10 14.18 5.42
CA ALA A 19 -29.22 13.91 4.30
C ALA A 19 -28.41 12.66 4.69
N CYS A 20 -28.81 11.49 4.18
CA CYS A 20 -27.92 10.37 4.06
C CYS A 20 -26.84 10.81 3.05
N GLY A 21 -25.70 11.25 3.56
CA GLY A 21 -24.50 11.34 2.77
C GLY A 21 -24.16 9.93 2.33
N SER A 22 -24.32 9.65 1.04
CA SER A 22 -23.69 8.50 0.40
C SER A 22 -22.22 8.85 0.33
N ASP A 23 -21.45 8.36 1.27
CA ASP A 23 -19.98 8.37 1.19
C ASP A 23 -19.54 7.32 0.17
N ASP A 24 -19.89 7.56 -1.11
CA ASP A 24 -19.21 6.97 -2.26
C ASP A 24 -18.03 7.90 -2.63
N ASP A 25 -17.30 8.36 -1.65
CA ASP A 25 -16.00 8.94 -1.86
C ASP A 25 -15.02 7.77 -2.03
N ALA A 26 -14.87 7.33 -3.28
CA ALA A 26 -13.74 6.51 -3.71
C ALA A 26 -12.46 7.39 -3.70
N GLY A 27 -12.35 8.24 -2.67
CA GLY A 27 -11.19 9.05 -2.39
C GLY A 27 -9.97 8.16 -2.18
N ASN A 28 -8.84 8.71 -2.53
CA ASN A 28 -7.56 8.11 -2.17
C ASN A 28 -7.59 7.80 -0.66
N PRO A 29 -7.20 6.60 -0.19
CA PRO A 29 -7.12 6.34 1.24
C PRO A 29 -6.18 7.36 1.88
N GLU A 30 -6.48 7.79 3.09
CA GLU A 30 -5.56 8.65 3.83
C GLU A 30 -4.31 7.84 4.17
N SER A 31 -3.14 8.46 3.97
CA SER A 31 -1.86 7.86 4.37
C SER A 31 -1.79 7.74 5.89
N ASN A 32 -1.31 6.61 6.38
CA ASN A 32 -0.98 6.42 7.80
C ASN A 32 0.40 6.97 8.17
N LEU A 33 1.22 7.34 7.17
CA LEU A 33 2.58 7.87 7.34
C LEU A 33 2.73 9.22 6.65
N THR A 34 3.45 10.11 7.30
CA THR A 34 4.04 11.28 6.64
C THR A 34 5.31 10.88 5.91
N LEU A 35 5.75 11.70 4.94
CA LEU A 35 7.02 11.48 4.25
C LEU A 35 8.21 11.44 5.23
N GLU A 36 8.20 12.30 6.27
CA GLU A 36 9.25 12.33 7.30
C GLU A 36 9.32 11.01 8.07
N GLU A 37 8.17 10.43 8.45
CA GLU A 37 8.11 9.14 9.14
C GLU A 37 8.54 7.99 8.23
N ALA A 38 8.08 7.98 6.97
CA ALA A 38 8.42 6.95 6.00
C ALA A 38 9.92 6.90 5.69
N THR A 39 10.59 8.07 5.64
CA THR A 39 12.01 8.18 5.29
C THR A 39 12.95 8.32 6.49
N ALA A 40 12.43 8.28 7.72
CA ALA A 40 13.25 8.35 8.93
C ALA A 40 14.25 7.19 8.99
N PRO A 41 15.53 7.44 9.36
CA PRO A 41 16.54 6.38 9.45
C PRO A 41 16.12 5.28 10.42
N LEU A 42 16.38 4.01 10.05
CA LEU A 42 16.07 2.84 10.86
C LEU A 42 17.24 2.51 11.79
N GLU A 43 17.32 3.21 12.92
CA GLU A 43 18.44 3.05 13.87
C GLU A 43 18.43 1.67 14.53
N GLY A 44 19.59 1.02 14.56
CA GLY A 44 19.79 -0.29 15.20
C GLY A 44 19.23 -1.49 14.44
N ALA A 45 18.78 -1.29 13.20
CA ALA A 45 18.44 -2.38 12.29
C ALA A 45 19.68 -3.09 11.74
N SER A 46 19.48 -4.25 11.08
CA SER A 46 20.54 -4.88 10.30
C SER A 46 21.00 -3.95 9.16
N PRO A 47 22.24 -4.07 8.67
CA PRO A 47 22.70 -3.25 7.54
C PRO A 47 21.80 -3.37 6.30
N GLN A 48 21.24 -4.56 6.07
CA GLN A 48 20.33 -4.80 4.94
C GLN A 48 19.03 -4.02 5.07
N LEU A 49 18.38 -4.06 6.22
CA LEU A 49 17.14 -3.32 6.48
C LEU A 49 17.39 -1.80 6.51
N ALA A 50 18.53 -1.37 7.04
CA ALA A 50 18.92 0.04 7.00
C ALA A 50 19.09 0.54 5.54
N ALA A 51 19.71 -0.26 4.66
CA ALA A 51 19.87 0.07 3.24
C ALA A 51 18.51 0.16 2.51
N VAL A 52 17.55 -0.72 2.81
CA VAL A 52 16.17 -0.62 2.27
C VAL A 52 15.51 0.69 2.71
N ARG A 53 15.69 1.09 3.99
CA ARG A 53 15.13 2.33 4.52
C ARG A 53 15.81 3.59 3.96
N GLU A 54 17.10 3.54 3.61
CA GLU A 54 17.81 4.66 2.96
C GLU A 54 17.21 5.00 1.58
N ASP A 55 16.67 3.99 0.88
CA ASP A 55 16.00 4.15 -0.41
C ASP A 55 14.47 4.34 -0.27
N ALA A 56 13.95 4.53 0.95
CA ALA A 56 12.51 4.67 1.20
C ALA A 56 11.88 5.77 0.35
N ASN A 57 10.69 5.50 -0.16
CA ASN A 57 9.88 6.40 -0.99
C ASN A 57 10.52 6.82 -2.33
N GLN A 58 11.59 6.14 -2.77
CA GLN A 58 12.22 6.39 -4.07
C GLN A 58 11.67 5.44 -5.14
N VAL A 59 11.62 5.92 -6.38
CA VAL A 59 11.42 5.10 -7.58
C VAL A 59 12.79 4.80 -8.16
N LEU A 60 13.14 3.51 -8.27
CA LEU A 60 14.47 3.05 -8.71
C LEU A 60 14.36 2.45 -10.11
N ASP A 61 15.00 3.06 -11.10
CA ASP A 61 15.08 2.57 -12.47
C ASP A 61 16.36 1.71 -12.64
N GLU A 62 16.40 0.57 -11.96
CA GLU A 62 17.53 -0.37 -11.96
C GLU A 62 17.24 -1.65 -12.76
N GLY A 63 16.01 -1.79 -13.24
CA GLY A 63 15.56 -2.94 -14.01
C GLY A 63 15.59 -4.27 -13.24
N VAL A 64 15.50 -5.36 -13.98
CA VAL A 64 15.50 -6.73 -13.40
C VAL A 64 16.79 -7.03 -12.65
N GLU A 65 17.94 -6.61 -13.21
CA GLU A 65 19.27 -6.89 -12.63
C GLU A 65 19.41 -6.25 -11.24
N GLY A 66 19.07 -4.96 -11.08
CA GLY A 66 19.14 -4.28 -9.79
C GLY A 66 18.15 -4.84 -8.77
N TYR A 67 16.94 -5.22 -9.21
CA TYR A 67 15.97 -5.88 -8.36
C TYR A 67 16.47 -7.25 -7.85
N GLU A 68 17.01 -8.11 -8.74
CA GLU A 68 17.54 -9.42 -8.38
C GLU A 68 18.78 -9.29 -7.47
N GLU A 69 19.62 -8.29 -7.70
CA GLU A 69 20.77 -7.98 -6.83
C GLU A 69 20.30 -7.59 -5.43
N ARG A 70 19.27 -6.75 -5.31
CA ARG A 70 18.68 -6.39 -4.00
C ARG A 70 18.10 -7.61 -3.28
N ILE A 71 17.37 -8.49 -3.94
CA ILE A 71 16.89 -9.75 -3.33
C ILE A 71 18.07 -10.60 -2.86
N ALA A 72 19.16 -10.66 -3.61
CA ALA A 72 20.35 -11.41 -3.23
C ALA A 72 21.08 -10.80 -2.01
N GLU A 73 21.13 -9.47 -1.90
CA GLU A 73 21.71 -8.75 -0.74
C GLU A 73 20.90 -8.96 0.54
N LEU A 74 19.58 -9.14 0.40
CA LEU A 74 18.65 -9.36 1.52
C LEU A 74 18.68 -10.80 2.07
N LYS A 75 19.51 -11.70 1.56
CA LYS A 75 19.63 -13.07 2.10
C LYS A 75 19.94 -13.06 3.60
N GLY A 76 19.16 -13.82 4.33
CA GLY A 76 19.11 -13.83 5.80
C GLY A 76 17.93 -13.06 6.38
N THR A 77 17.24 -12.27 5.53
CA THR A 77 16.03 -11.50 5.86
C THR A 77 14.93 -11.88 4.87
N PRO A 78 13.73 -12.27 5.32
CA PRO A 78 12.61 -12.51 4.42
C PRO A 78 12.14 -11.20 3.78
N VAL A 79 11.54 -11.29 2.57
CA VAL A 79 11.15 -10.12 1.80
C VAL A 79 9.70 -10.20 1.37
N VAL A 80 8.97 -9.11 1.53
CA VAL A 80 7.64 -8.87 0.99
C VAL A 80 7.74 -7.87 -0.15
N VAL A 81 7.23 -8.21 -1.34
CA VAL A 81 7.28 -7.35 -2.52
C VAL A 81 5.87 -7.09 -3.02
N ASN A 82 5.39 -5.86 -2.91
CA ASN A 82 4.08 -5.45 -3.44
C ASN A 82 4.21 -4.88 -4.86
N LYS A 83 3.46 -5.45 -5.80
CA LYS A 83 3.34 -4.92 -7.17
C LYS A 83 2.09 -4.05 -7.30
N TRP A 84 2.29 -2.82 -7.75
CA TRP A 84 1.25 -1.81 -7.84
C TRP A 84 1.39 -0.91 -9.08
N ALA A 85 0.41 -0.04 -9.30
CA ALA A 85 0.46 1.05 -10.27
C ALA A 85 -0.38 2.22 -9.77
N SER A 86 -0.08 3.45 -10.17
CA SER A 86 -0.79 4.67 -9.74
C SER A 86 -2.26 4.68 -10.18
N TRP A 87 -2.56 4.12 -11.34
CA TRP A 87 -3.91 3.98 -11.89
C TRP A 87 -4.73 2.83 -11.27
N CYS A 88 -4.11 1.95 -10.47
CA CYS A 88 -4.72 0.75 -9.92
C CYS A 88 -5.52 1.06 -8.65
N VAL A 89 -6.82 1.30 -8.76
CA VAL A 89 -7.70 1.62 -7.61
C VAL A 89 -7.64 0.57 -6.49
N PRO A 90 -7.69 -0.76 -6.74
CA PRO A 90 -7.56 -1.74 -5.66
C PRO A 90 -6.16 -1.71 -4.99
N CYS A 91 -5.08 -1.40 -5.72
CA CYS A 91 -3.75 -1.27 -5.13
C CYS A 91 -3.72 -0.12 -4.10
N ARG A 92 -4.34 1.01 -4.44
CA ARG A 92 -4.40 2.20 -3.58
C ARG A 92 -5.02 1.90 -2.20
N ARG A 93 -6.02 1.00 -2.15
CA ARG A 93 -6.69 0.62 -0.89
C ARG A 93 -5.78 -0.16 0.06
N GLU A 94 -4.78 -0.88 -0.45
CA GLU A 94 -3.84 -1.67 0.35
C GLU A 94 -2.67 -0.85 0.89
N PHE A 95 -2.41 0.34 0.33
CA PHE A 95 -1.25 1.15 0.74
C PHE A 95 -1.20 1.44 2.25
N PRO A 96 -2.29 1.86 2.92
CA PRO A 96 -2.26 2.07 4.36
C PRO A 96 -1.93 0.78 5.15
N TRP A 97 -2.40 -0.38 4.69
CA TRP A 97 -2.08 -1.67 5.31
C TRP A 97 -0.61 -2.04 5.11
N LEU A 98 -0.11 -1.86 3.90
CA LEU A 98 1.31 -2.09 3.58
C LEU A 98 2.24 -1.13 4.34
N GLN A 99 1.81 0.12 4.57
CA GLN A 99 2.53 1.06 5.42
C GLN A 99 2.61 0.56 6.87
N ASN A 100 1.47 0.14 7.44
CA ASN A 100 1.40 -0.38 8.81
C ASN A 100 2.26 -1.63 8.98
N GLU A 101 2.08 -2.63 8.12
CA GLU A 101 2.81 -3.89 8.19
C GLU A 101 4.33 -3.68 8.00
N ALA A 102 4.72 -2.77 7.10
CA ALA A 102 6.13 -2.46 6.90
C ALA A 102 6.77 -1.79 8.12
N ILE A 103 6.03 -0.99 8.88
CA ILE A 103 6.50 -0.40 10.14
C ILE A 103 6.49 -1.42 11.28
N GLU A 104 5.45 -2.27 11.36
CA GLU A 104 5.36 -3.30 12.41
C GLU A 104 6.50 -4.30 12.30
N HIS A 105 6.86 -4.70 11.06
CA HIS A 105 7.89 -5.70 10.77
C HIS A 105 9.25 -5.10 10.38
N GLU A 106 9.48 -3.80 10.53
CA GLU A 106 10.65 -3.07 10.01
C GLU A 106 12.03 -3.63 10.44
N ARG A 107 12.07 -4.48 11.48
CA ARG A 107 13.31 -5.06 12.02
C ARG A 107 13.57 -6.50 11.62
N ASP A 108 12.57 -7.16 11.06
CA ASP A 108 12.60 -8.60 10.82
C ASP A 108 12.31 -8.96 9.35
N VAL A 109 11.58 -8.11 8.62
CA VAL A 109 11.15 -8.32 7.24
C VAL A 109 11.52 -7.10 6.39
N ALA A 110 12.11 -7.33 5.23
CA ALA A 110 12.32 -6.29 4.23
C ALA A 110 11.05 -6.14 3.38
N PHE A 111 10.65 -4.88 3.15
CA PHE A 111 9.59 -4.57 2.20
C PHE A 111 10.18 -3.89 0.98
N LEU A 112 9.69 -4.26 -0.20
CA LEU A 112 10.00 -3.63 -1.48
C LEU A 112 8.69 -3.44 -2.26
N ALA A 113 8.71 -2.58 -3.25
CA ALA A 113 7.61 -2.45 -4.20
C ALA A 113 8.11 -2.58 -5.65
N VAL A 114 7.19 -2.93 -6.55
CA VAL A 114 7.38 -2.93 -7.99
C VAL A 114 6.26 -2.10 -8.61
N GLY A 115 6.62 -0.98 -9.22
CA GLY A 115 5.72 -0.08 -9.93
C GLY A 115 5.64 -0.48 -11.40
N GLY A 116 4.59 -1.22 -11.78
CA GLY A 116 4.51 -1.85 -13.09
C GLY A 116 3.49 -1.23 -14.04
N ASN A 117 3.79 -1.28 -15.36
CA ASN A 117 2.90 -0.80 -16.43
C ASN A 117 2.41 0.63 -16.19
N ASP A 118 3.31 1.50 -15.79
CA ASP A 118 3.07 2.90 -15.43
C ASP A 118 4.22 3.78 -15.92
N SER A 119 4.13 5.09 -15.73
CA SER A 119 5.26 6.00 -15.91
C SER A 119 5.92 6.30 -14.56
N GLU A 120 7.21 6.52 -14.56
CA GLU A 120 7.98 6.91 -13.37
C GLU A 120 7.37 8.16 -12.70
N ASP A 121 7.12 9.23 -13.47
CA ASP A 121 6.49 10.48 -12.98
C ASP A 121 5.14 10.22 -12.26
N ALA A 122 4.33 9.26 -12.76
CA ALA A 122 3.05 8.95 -12.15
C ALA A 122 3.20 8.17 -10.83
N LEU A 123 4.19 7.28 -10.76
CA LEU A 123 4.54 6.58 -9.52
C LEU A 123 5.08 7.56 -8.47
N GLU A 124 6.00 8.46 -8.84
CA GLU A 124 6.54 9.49 -7.94
C GLU A 124 5.43 10.41 -7.42
N THR A 125 4.56 10.90 -8.31
CA THR A 125 3.42 11.76 -7.92
C THR A 125 2.50 11.04 -6.92
N PHE A 126 2.27 9.74 -7.11
CA PHE A 126 1.46 8.96 -6.18
C PHE A 126 2.13 8.80 -4.81
N LEU A 127 3.45 8.58 -4.78
CA LEU A 127 4.22 8.44 -3.56
C LEU A 127 4.37 9.76 -2.76
N GLU A 128 4.13 10.93 -3.38
CA GLU A 128 3.99 12.19 -2.65
C GLU A 128 2.74 12.22 -1.75
N GLU A 129 1.66 11.54 -2.17
CA GLU A 129 0.39 11.47 -1.43
C GLU A 129 0.37 10.31 -0.43
N LEU A 130 0.95 9.17 -0.81
CA LEU A 130 0.97 7.92 -0.05
C LEU A 130 2.41 7.37 0.06
N PRO A 131 3.25 7.97 0.93
CA PRO A 131 4.66 7.60 1.03
C PRO A 131 4.85 6.17 1.55
N LEU A 132 5.85 5.45 1.01
CA LEU A 132 6.23 4.11 1.44
C LEU A 132 7.55 4.14 2.24
N PRO A 133 7.66 3.35 3.33
CA PRO A 133 8.90 3.26 4.10
C PRO A 133 9.93 2.30 3.46
N TYR A 134 9.83 2.08 2.13
CA TYR A 134 10.68 1.22 1.32
C TYR A 134 10.65 1.68 -0.15
N PRO A 135 11.62 1.25 -0.99
CA PRO A 135 11.69 1.67 -2.39
C PRO A 135 10.68 0.97 -3.29
N THR A 136 10.41 1.60 -4.44
CA THR A 136 9.66 1.04 -5.56
C THR A 136 10.59 0.84 -6.76
N TYR A 137 10.74 -0.37 -7.26
CA TYR A 137 11.44 -0.68 -8.50
C TYR A 137 10.54 -0.38 -9.69
N TYR A 138 11.04 0.41 -10.64
CA TYR A 138 10.32 0.77 -11.86
C TYR A 138 10.31 -0.39 -12.85
N ASP A 139 9.13 -0.86 -13.25
CA ASP A 139 8.95 -2.03 -14.11
C ASP A 139 7.90 -1.76 -15.22
N PRO A 140 8.17 -0.83 -16.14
CA PRO A 140 7.20 -0.41 -17.15
C PRO A 140 6.73 -1.55 -18.04
N ASP A 141 7.63 -2.48 -18.36
CA ASP A 141 7.40 -3.62 -19.26
C ASP A 141 7.01 -4.91 -18.54
N LEU A 142 6.86 -4.88 -17.21
CA LEU A 142 6.50 -6.01 -16.34
C LEU A 142 7.52 -7.17 -16.39
N GLU A 143 8.80 -6.88 -16.60
CA GLU A 143 9.86 -7.88 -16.64
C GLU A 143 10.20 -8.43 -15.24
N ILE A 144 10.24 -7.58 -14.21
CA ILE A 144 10.37 -8.00 -12.80
C ILE A 144 9.14 -8.83 -12.40
N ALA A 145 7.95 -8.38 -12.80
CA ALA A 145 6.68 -9.06 -12.48
C ALA A 145 6.57 -10.46 -13.09
N GLU A 146 7.32 -10.80 -14.15
CA GLU A 146 7.39 -12.17 -14.70
C GLU A 146 7.92 -13.16 -13.64
N GLY A 147 8.83 -12.71 -12.77
CA GLY A 147 9.40 -13.51 -11.69
C GLY A 147 8.39 -13.91 -10.60
N PHE A 148 7.22 -13.28 -10.54
CA PHE A 148 6.21 -13.58 -9.51
C PHE A 148 5.37 -14.85 -9.78
N GLY A 149 5.62 -15.54 -10.89
CA GLY A 149 5.08 -16.89 -11.15
C GLY A 149 3.62 -16.95 -11.58
N GLY A 150 2.99 -15.83 -11.94
CA GLY A 150 1.58 -15.76 -12.36
C GLY A 150 1.33 -14.76 -13.47
N PRO A 151 0.06 -14.33 -13.67
CA PRO A 151 -0.25 -13.34 -14.69
C PRO A 151 0.42 -12.01 -14.40
N ARG A 152 1.39 -11.60 -15.22
CA ARG A 152 2.13 -10.35 -15.00
C ARG A 152 1.26 -9.09 -15.05
N GLN A 153 0.07 -9.15 -15.69
CA GLN A 153 -0.94 -8.09 -15.70
C GLN A 153 -1.88 -8.11 -14.49
N ALA A 154 -1.74 -9.06 -13.54
CA ALA A 154 -2.55 -9.05 -12.34
C ALA A 154 -2.08 -7.92 -11.40
N PHE A 155 -2.97 -7.00 -11.03
CA PHE A 155 -2.74 -5.90 -10.10
C PHE A 155 -3.87 -5.83 -9.06
N PRO A 156 -3.53 -5.67 -7.77
CA PRO A 156 -2.20 -5.80 -7.18
C PRO A 156 -1.69 -7.25 -7.18
N ALA A 157 -0.43 -7.44 -6.78
CA ALA A 157 0.09 -8.73 -6.40
C ALA A 157 1.15 -8.55 -5.29
N THR A 158 1.21 -9.48 -4.34
CA THR A 158 2.21 -9.46 -3.28
C THR A 158 2.98 -10.76 -3.28
N ALA A 159 4.29 -10.67 -3.56
CA ALA A 159 5.22 -11.79 -3.60
C ALA A 159 5.99 -11.89 -2.28
N PHE A 160 6.20 -13.12 -1.80
CA PHE A 160 6.88 -13.42 -0.55
C PHE A 160 8.12 -14.25 -0.83
N TYR A 161 9.25 -13.76 -0.38
CA TYR A 161 10.53 -14.47 -0.44
C TYR A 161 10.94 -14.86 0.98
N ASP A 162 11.38 -16.08 1.14
CA ASP A 162 11.93 -16.52 2.42
C ASP A 162 13.34 -15.95 2.66
N SER A 163 13.90 -16.21 3.84
CA SER A 163 15.25 -15.73 4.20
C SER A 163 16.39 -16.33 3.35
N SER A 164 16.14 -17.34 2.52
CA SER A 164 17.10 -17.82 1.52
C SER A 164 17.10 -17.00 0.24
N GLY A 165 16.09 -16.12 0.06
CA GLY A 165 15.82 -15.35 -1.16
C GLY A 165 15.04 -16.16 -2.21
N GLU A 166 14.38 -17.25 -1.82
CA GLU A 166 13.51 -18.04 -2.71
C GLU A 166 12.08 -17.52 -2.64
N LEU A 167 11.44 -17.33 -3.81
CA LEU A 167 10.01 -17.00 -3.90
C LEU A 167 9.18 -18.19 -3.41
N VAL A 168 8.46 -18.02 -2.30
CA VAL A 168 7.69 -19.09 -1.66
C VAL A 168 6.20 -18.99 -1.90
N TYR A 169 5.68 -17.77 -2.14
CA TYR A 169 4.27 -17.54 -2.39
C TYR A 169 4.02 -16.22 -3.13
N THR A 170 2.96 -16.15 -3.90
CA THR A 170 2.45 -14.89 -4.45
C THR A 170 0.94 -14.84 -4.32
N HIS A 171 0.45 -13.82 -3.63
CA HIS A 171 -0.96 -13.46 -3.61
C HIS A 171 -1.28 -12.59 -4.84
N PHE A 172 -2.31 -12.97 -5.59
CA PHE A 172 -2.79 -12.19 -6.75
C PHE A 172 -4.16 -11.59 -6.46
N GLY A 173 -4.26 -10.31 -6.63
CA GLY A 173 -5.47 -9.52 -6.34
C GLY A 173 -5.35 -8.79 -5.01
N VAL A 174 -6.36 -7.96 -4.73
CA VAL A 174 -6.43 -7.18 -3.49
C VAL A 174 -6.74 -8.09 -2.30
N TYR A 175 -6.10 -7.86 -1.17
CA TYR A 175 -6.47 -8.50 0.09
C TYR A 175 -7.87 -8.04 0.53
N GLU A 176 -8.58 -8.91 1.25
CA GLU A 176 -9.91 -8.61 1.79
C GLU A 176 -9.81 -7.51 2.87
N ASP A 177 -8.80 -7.60 3.73
CA ASP A 177 -8.46 -6.68 4.80
C ASP A 177 -6.98 -6.78 5.19
N GLU A 178 -6.55 -5.94 6.13
CA GLU A 178 -5.19 -5.91 6.67
C GLU A 178 -4.82 -7.19 7.42
N GLU A 179 -5.79 -7.83 8.14
CA GLU A 179 -5.57 -9.08 8.87
C GLU A 179 -5.17 -10.22 7.91
N ALA A 180 -5.77 -10.26 6.71
CA ALA A 180 -5.42 -11.24 5.68
C ALA A 180 -3.99 -11.03 5.13
N LEU A 181 -3.55 -9.78 4.95
CA LEU A 181 -2.16 -9.44 4.59
C LEU A 181 -1.19 -9.84 5.70
N ALA A 182 -1.47 -9.46 6.95
CA ALA A 182 -0.66 -9.81 8.12
C ALA A 182 -0.49 -11.32 8.26
N ALA A 183 -1.57 -12.09 8.08
CA ALA A 183 -1.53 -13.55 8.15
C ALA A 183 -0.61 -14.18 7.09
N ASP A 184 -0.57 -13.63 5.88
CA ASP A 184 0.34 -14.09 4.82
C ASP A 184 1.80 -13.68 5.12
N ILE A 185 2.03 -12.48 5.67
CA ILE A 185 3.37 -12.06 6.16
C ILE A 185 3.88 -13.02 7.21
N GLU A 186 3.10 -13.28 8.27
CA GLU A 186 3.47 -14.22 9.35
C GLU A 186 3.74 -15.65 8.82
N ARG A 187 3.04 -16.05 7.77
CA ARG A 187 3.12 -17.39 7.22
C ARG A 187 4.30 -17.59 6.28
N TYR A 188 4.60 -16.62 5.42
CA TYR A 188 5.50 -16.78 4.30
C TYR A 188 6.80 -15.98 4.41
N ALA A 189 6.80 -14.81 5.08
CA ALA A 189 8.00 -14.02 5.31
C ALA A 189 8.78 -14.52 6.55
N ARG A 190 9.58 -15.63 6.35
CA ARG A 190 10.31 -16.32 7.43
C ARG A 190 11.76 -16.58 7.10
#